data_0a1c0715a30975be350d599c374599f7
#
_entry.id   0a1c0715a30975be350d599c374599f7
#
_cell.length_a   1.000
_cell.length_b   1.000
_cell.length_c   1.000
_cell.angle_alpha   90.00
_cell.angle_beta   90.00
_cell.angle_gamma   90.00
#
_symmetry.space_group_name_H-M   'P 1'
#
loop_
_entity.id
_entity.type
_entity.pdbx_description
1 polymer ?
#
loop_
_entity_poly.entity_id
_entity_poly.type
_entity_poly.pdbx_seq_one_letter_code
_entity_poly.pdbx_strand_id
1 'polypeptide(L)'
;MRQKRISDYGYRIGHHENGPRNKITDVPGVRVGHATVESGNQHTGVTVIVPGEGNPFLKKYLASAYVHNGFGKTCGLVQVQELGTLETPIALTNTLNVGKMADAMISWMIQQTRKEGEGVFSINPVVGECNDSRINEICNRVVGEKELYHALEQADTDFAEGDIGAGTGTICYGLKGGIGSASRTLVLDGKTYTIGVLVQSNFGATRDLKISGKPAGEKILERIRKEECGSSAEDRGSIMTVLATDLPVSERQLYRIIRRCGVGIARTGAYTGHGSGEIMIGFTTANRVDTKSTCEVEVCARIKEEKINEAFEAAAEAVEEAILNSMVTAKEKRGLDGARYRSLAEFLEIPGFLK
;
A
#
# COMPACT_ATOMS: atom_id res chain seq x y z
N MET A 1 11.51 0.65 -20.50
CA MET A 1 10.67 1.88 -20.62
C MET A 1 10.06 2.15 -19.26
N ARG A 2 10.01 3.42 -18.81
CA ARG A 2 9.33 3.83 -17.59
C ARG A 2 7.82 3.52 -17.72
N GLN A 3 7.20 2.99 -16.65
CA GLN A 3 5.75 2.81 -16.60
C GLN A 3 5.06 4.19 -16.64
N LYS A 4 4.00 4.32 -17.46
CA LYS A 4 3.15 5.51 -17.45
C LYS A 4 2.30 5.52 -16.19
N ARG A 5 2.22 6.66 -15.51
CA ARG A 5 1.44 6.87 -14.30
C ARG A 5 0.31 7.87 -14.58
N ILE A 6 -0.58 8.08 -13.62
CA ILE A 6 -1.77 8.92 -13.84
C ILE A 6 -1.41 10.35 -14.29
N SER A 7 -0.29 10.89 -13.81
CA SER A 7 0.22 12.21 -14.22
C SER A 7 0.63 12.26 -15.73
N ASP A 8 1.08 11.15 -16.30
CA ASP A 8 1.46 11.05 -17.72
C ASP A 8 0.23 11.10 -18.66
N TYR A 9 -0.98 10.96 -18.09
CA TYR A 9 -2.26 11.16 -18.79
C TYR A 9 -2.86 12.55 -18.54
N GLY A 10 -2.08 13.46 -17.92
CA GLY A 10 -2.46 14.86 -17.71
C GLY A 10 -3.31 15.12 -16.47
N TYR A 11 -3.39 14.17 -15.53
CA TYR A 11 -4.09 14.36 -14.25
C TYR A 11 -3.11 14.67 -13.13
N ARG A 12 -3.17 15.90 -12.61
CA ARG A 12 -2.48 16.28 -11.37
C ARG A 12 -3.44 16.01 -10.20
N ILE A 13 -2.98 15.24 -9.21
CA ILE A 13 -3.74 14.95 -8.01
C ILE A 13 -3.21 15.79 -6.86
N GLY A 14 -4.06 16.67 -6.34
CA GLY A 14 -3.73 17.55 -5.21
C GLY A 14 -2.88 18.77 -5.55
N HIS A 15 -2.37 19.41 -4.50
CA HIS A 15 -1.67 20.70 -4.55
C HIS A 15 -0.21 20.59 -4.11
N HIS A 16 0.14 19.62 -3.25
CA HIS A 16 1.50 19.42 -2.79
C HIS A 16 2.42 18.95 -3.92
N GLU A 17 3.69 19.32 -3.82
CA GLU A 17 4.70 18.84 -4.76
C GLU A 17 5.04 17.37 -4.49
N ASN A 18 5.29 16.63 -5.55
CA ASN A 18 5.71 15.23 -5.47
C ASN A 18 7.17 15.13 -5.03
N GLY A 19 7.53 14.05 -4.36
CA GLY A 19 8.92 13.67 -4.21
C GLY A 19 9.57 13.27 -5.55
N PRO A 20 10.90 13.08 -5.58
CA PRO A 20 11.64 12.88 -6.82
C PRO A 20 11.19 11.69 -7.68
N ARG A 21 10.75 10.59 -7.05
CA ARG A 21 10.22 9.39 -7.73
C ARG A 21 8.70 9.35 -7.71
N ASN A 22 8.09 10.19 -6.87
CA ASN A 22 6.67 10.15 -6.53
C ASN A 22 6.25 8.75 -6.05
N LYS A 23 7.04 8.12 -5.18
CA LYS A 23 6.86 6.78 -4.62
C LYS A 23 7.09 6.81 -3.09
N ILE A 24 6.61 5.78 -2.38
CA ILE A 24 6.87 5.63 -0.93
C ILE A 24 8.37 5.66 -0.59
N THR A 25 9.19 5.24 -1.53
CA THR A 25 10.65 5.20 -1.41
C THR A 25 11.34 6.56 -1.51
N ASP A 26 10.59 7.65 -1.70
CA ASP A 26 11.11 9.01 -1.51
C ASP A 26 11.33 9.34 -0.03
N VAL A 27 10.72 8.57 0.88
CA VAL A 27 11.05 8.61 2.31
C VAL A 27 12.41 7.93 2.51
N PRO A 28 13.40 8.63 3.08
CA PRO A 28 14.78 8.13 3.18
C PRO A 28 14.88 6.76 3.87
N GLY A 29 15.58 5.84 3.25
CA GLY A 29 15.83 4.49 3.73
C GLY A 29 14.74 3.47 3.39
N VAL A 30 13.54 3.89 3.00
CA VAL A 30 12.45 2.98 2.62
C VAL A 30 12.75 2.31 1.27
N ARG A 31 12.53 0.99 1.22
CA ARG A 31 12.67 0.17 0.00
C ARG A 31 11.47 -0.74 -0.16
N VAL A 32 11.18 -1.13 -1.40
CA VAL A 32 10.06 -2.02 -1.75
C VAL A 32 10.57 -3.13 -2.65
N GLY A 33 10.14 -4.37 -2.36
CA GLY A 33 10.48 -5.52 -3.19
C GLY A 33 9.25 -6.39 -3.46
N HIS A 34 9.33 -7.17 -4.53
CA HIS A 34 8.24 -8.01 -5.00
C HIS A 34 8.72 -9.41 -5.33
N ALA A 35 7.86 -10.40 -5.06
CA ALA A 35 7.94 -11.70 -5.68
C ALA A 35 6.56 -12.03 -6.28
N THR A 36 6.54 -12.25 -7.59
CA THR A 36 5.32 -12.54 -8.35
C THR A 36 5.28 -14.03 -8.69
N VAL A 37 4.12 -14.64 -8.50
CA VAL A 37 3.86 -16.04 -8.88
C VAL A 37 2.81 -16.04 -9.99
N GLU A 38 3.25 -16.36 -11.21
CA GLU A 38 2.42 -16.50 -12.40
C GLU A 38 2.68 -17.86 -13.07
N SER A 39 1.73 -18.78 -12.94
CA SER A 39 1.81 -20.11 -13.57
C SER A 39 0.43 -20.76 -13.61
N GLY A 40 -0.09 -21.06 -14.78
CA GLY A 40 -1.44 -21.60 -14.95
C GLY A 40 -2.49 -20.66 -14.35
N ASN A 41 -3.25 -21.15 -13.35
CA ASN A 41 -4.27 -20.37 -12.62
C ASN A 41 -3.70 -19.63 -11.40
N GLN A 42 -2.38 -19.57 -11.23
CA GLN A 42 -1.75 -18.83 -10.15
C GLN A 42 -1.38 -17.43 -10.63
N HIS A 43 -1.99 -16.42 -10.02
CA HIS A 43 -1.76 -14.99 -10.31
C HIS A 43 -1.73 -14.22 -8.99
N THR A 44 -0.65 -14.32 -8.26
CA THR A 44 -0.52 -13.80 -6.89
C THR A 44 0.93 -13.42 -6.58
N GLY A 45 1.24 -13.10 -5.34
CA GLY A 45 2.60 -12.83 -4.90
C GLY A 45 2.67 -12.16 -3.54
N VAL A 46 3.84 -11.64 -3.25
CA VAL A 46 4.14 -10.85 -2.05
C VAL A 46 4.82 -9.55 -2.44
N THR A 47 4.48 -8.49 -1.75
CA THR A 47 5.15 -7.19 -1.78
C THR A 47 5.64 -6.88 -0.38
N VAL A 48 6.91 -6.51 -0.23
CA VAL A 48 7.48 -6.13 1.06
C VAL A 48 7.86 -4.67 1.07
N ILE A 49 7.63 -4.01 2.21
CA ILE A 49 8.09 -2.66 2.50
C ILE A 49 9.12 -2.77 3.62
N VAL A 50 10.37 -2.47 3.29
CA VAL A 50 11.49 -2.39 4.26
C VAL A 50 11.51 -0.97 4.78
N PRO A 51 11.30 -0.73 6.10
CA PRO A 51 11.06 0.60 6.63
C PRO A 51 12.29 1.49 6.70
N GLY A 52 13.47 0.92 6.51
CA GLY A 52 14.73 1.65 6.52
C GLY A 52 15.93 0.73 6.71
N GLU A 53 17.07 1.31 7.06
CA GLU A 53 18.32 0.58 7.27
C GLU A 53 18.38 -0.09 8.64
N GLY A 54 19.18 -1.16 8.72
CA GLY A 54 19.43 -1.95 9.94
C GLY A 54 18.29 -2.89 10.30
N ASN A 55 18.39 -3.47 11.49
CA ASN A 55 17.44 -4.42 12.01
C ASN A 55 16.28 -3.69 12.74
N PRO A 56 15.05 -3.73 12.21
CA PRO A 56 13.91 -3.03 12.82
C PRO A 56 13.49 -3.61 14.17
N PHE A 57 13.88 -4.84 14.51
CA PHE A 57 13.64 -5.44 15.82
C PHE A 57 14.54 -4.81 16.90
N LEU A 58 15.79 -4.53 16.57
CA LEU A 58 16.75 -3.91 17.50
C LEU A 58 16.58 -2.39 17.59
N LYS A 59 16.13 -1.75 16.52
CA LYS A 59 15.86 -0.32 16.49
C LYS A 59 14.53 -0.07 15.81
N LYS A 60 13.46 -0.11 16.61
CA LYS A 60 12.06 -0.05 16.14
C LYS A 60 11.71 1.32 15.57
N TYR A 61 10.75 1.34 14.64
CA TYR A 61 10.17 2.58 14.11
C TYR A 61 8.93 2.96 14.91
N LEU A 62 8.71 4.25 15.20
CA LEU A 62 7.40 4.65 15.68
C LEU A 62 6.35 4.40 14.59
N ALA A 63 5.25 3.76 14.97
CA ALA A 63 4.22 3.30 14.05
C ALA A 63 2.82 3.47 14.62
N SER A 64 1.84 3.40 13.75
CA SER A 64 0.42 3.39 14.10
C SER A 64 -0.35 2.56 13.10
N ALA A 65 -1.49 2.02 13.51
CA ALA A 65 -2.41 1.31 12.64
C ALA A 65 -3.85 1.79 12.84
N TYR A 66 -4.60 1.86 11.74
CA TYR A 66 -6.01 2.26 11.76
C TYR A 66 -6.84 1.32 10.89
N VAL A 67 -7.88 0.74 11.48
CA VAL A 67 -8.89 -0.05 10.78
C VAL A 67 -10.06 0.87 10.48
N HIS A 68 -10.24 1.22 9.20
CA HIS A 68 -11.36 2.05 8.75
C HIS A 68 -12.61 1.19 8.57
N ASN A 69 -12.48 0.03 7.93
CA ASN A 69 -13.45 -1.06 7.92
C ASN A 69 -12.72 -2.40 8.01
N GLY A 70 -13.21 -3.32 8.84
CA GLY A 70 -12.46 -4.45 9.36
C GLY A 70 -12.68 -5.79 8.65
N PHE A 71 -13.23 -5.84 7.43
CA PHE A 71 -13.38 -7.11 6.70
C PHE A 71 -12.05 -7.55 6.09
N GLY A 72 -11.03 -7.75 6.92
CA GLY A 72 -9.65 -8.10 6.56
C GLY A 72 -9.04 -9.08 7.56
N LYS A 73 -7.95 -9.76 7.15
CA LYS A 73 -7.22 -10.77 7.95
C LYS A 73 -5.79 -10.32 8.26
N THR A 74 -5.54 -9.01 8.19
CA THR A 74 -4.25 -8.41 8.53
C THR A 74 -3.82 -8.80 9.95
N CYS A 75 -2.58 -9.22 10.13
CA CYS A 75 -2.01 -9.55 11.43
C CYS A 75 -0.95 -8.52 11.89
N GLY A 76 -0.63 -8.54 13.18
CA GLY A 76 0.39 -7.69 13.80
C GLY A 76 -0.12 -6.33 14.28
N LEU A 77 -1.38 -5.96 14.03
CA LEU A 77 -1.91 -4.63 14.34
C LEU A 77 -2.07 -4.37 15.84
N VAL A 78 -2.39 -5.40 16.63
CA VAL A 78 -2.64 -5.26 18.07
C VAL A 78 -1.42 -4.66 18.78
N GLN A 79 -0.22 -5.21 18.53
CA GLN A 79 1.01 -4.69 19.13
C GLN A 79 1.38 -3.31 18.55
N VAL A 80 1.19 -3.07 17.24
CA VAL A 80 1.44 -1.75 16.64
C VAL A 80 0.55 -0.68 17.28
N GLN A 81 -0.72 -0.98 17.54
CA GLN A 81 -1.66 -0.04 18.17
C GLN A 81 -1.36 0.20 19.64
N GLU A 82 -0.99 -0.85 20.39
CA GLU A 82 -0.74 -0.76 21.82
C GLU A 82 0.63 -0.16 22.15
N LEU A 83 1.69 -0.59 21.44
CA LEU A 83 3.06 -0.16 21.73
C LEU A 83 3.55 0.99 20.82
N GLY A 84 2.81 1.37 19.79
CA GLY A 84 3.18 2.45 18.89
C GLY A 84 4.47 2.18 18.08
N THR A 85 4.84 0.91 17.87
CA THR A 85 6.10 0.54 17.22
C THR A 85 5.95 -0.53 16.15
N LEU A 86 6.82 -0.46 15.12
CA LEU A 86 7.01 -1.47 14.09
C LEU A 86 8.41 -2.09 14.26
N GLU A 87 8.48 -3.42 14.31
CA GLU A 87 9.69 -4.18 14.57
C GLU A 87 10.06 -5.20 13.49
N THR A 88 9.33 -5.19 12.36
CA THR A 88 9.58 -6.01 11.18
C THR A 88 9.40 -5.20 9.90
N PRO A 89 9.88 -5.66 8.74
CA PRO A 89 9.32 -5.24 7.47
C PRO A 89 7.81 -5.50 7.42
N ILE A 90 7.08 -4.79 6.55
CA ILE A 90 5.65 -5.03 6.31
C ILE A 90 5.53 -5.89 5.05
N ALA A 91 4.81 -7.02 5.13
CA ALA A 91 4.49 -7.83 3.96
C ALA A 91 3.03 -7.63 3.56
N LEU A 92 2.77 -7.56 2.25
CA LEU A 92 1.43 -7.57 1.65
C LEU A 92 1.30 -8.82 0.78
N THR A 93 0.17 -9.52 0.86
CA THR A 93 -0.06 -10.77 0.12
C THR A 93 -1.56 -10.97 -0.17
N ASN A 94 -1.98 -12.20 -0.45
CA ASN A 94 -3.39 -12.54 -0.53
C ASN A 94 -3.94 -13.09 0.79
N THR A 95 -5.26 -13.09 0.91
CA THR A 95 -6.00 -13.44 2.13
C THR A 95 -5.59 -14.76 2.77
N LEU A 96 -5.43 -15.84 1.98
CA LEU A 96 -5.15 -17.16 2.53
C LEU A 96 -3.66 -17.43 2.82
N ASN A 97 -2.76 -16.52 2.40
CA ASN A 97 -1.33 -16.62 2.65
C ASN A 97 -0.84 -15.83 3.87
N VAL A 98 -1.68 -15.04 4.53
CA VAL A 98 -1.29 -14.23 5.70
C VAL A 98 -0.51 -15.04 6.74
N GLY A 99 -1.03 -16.19 7.15
CA GLY A 99 -0.38 -17.04 8.15
C GLY A 99 1.00 -17.55 7.70
N LYS A 100 1.15 -17.96 6.42
CA LYS A 100 2.45 -18.37 5.88
C LYS A 100 3.45 -17.21 5.84
N MET A 101 3.01 -16.02 5.47
CA MET A 101 3.87 -14.84 5.44
C MET A 101 4.29 -14.41 6.84
N ALA A 102 3.40 -14.52 7.83
CA ALA A 102 3.73 -14.24 9.22
C ALA A 102 4.80 -15.19 9.75
N ASP A 103 4.65 -16.48 9.51
CA ASP A 103 5.63 -17.52 9.89
C ASP A 103 6.98 -17.31 9.20
N ALA A 104 6.98 -17.07 7.89
CA ALA A 104 8.17 -16.77 7.11
C ALA A 104 8.88 -15.48 7.59
N MET A 105 8.14 -14.45 7.94
CA MET A 105 8.69 -13.18 8.47
C MET A 105 9.35 -13.41 9.83
N ILE A 106 8.76 -14.21 10.71
CA ILE A 106 9.36 -14.60 11.99
C ILE A 106 10.68 -15.30 11.75
N SER A 107 10.70 -16.30 10.87
CA SER A 107 11.91 -17.08 10.51
C SER A 107 13.02 -16.17 9.98
N TRP A 108 12.68 -15.26 9.06
CA TRP A 108 13.63 -14.30 8.50
C TRP A 108 14.21 -13.37 9.56
N MET A 109 13.36 -12.78 10.42
CA MET A 109 13.80 -11.87 11.48
C MET A 109 14.68 -12.55 12.50
N ILE A 110 14.38 -13.81 12.89
CA ILE A 110 15.27 -14.61 13.75
C ILE A 110 16.65 -14.77 13.13
N GLN A 111 16.71 -15.07 11.82
CA GLN A 111 17.97 -15.21 11.11
C GLN A 111 18.77 -13.89 11.07
N GLN A 112 18.10 -12.76 10.76
CA GLN A 112 18.78 -11.45 10.70
C GLN A 112 19.30 -11.04 12.09
N THR A 113 18.47 -11.19 13.13
CA THR A 113 18.83 -10.79 14.50
C THR A 113 19.98 -11.64 15.06
N ARG A 114 20.01 -12.95 14.76
CA ARG A 114 21.12 -13.83 15.13
C ARG A 114 22.44 -13.47 14.43
N LYS A 115 22.41 -12.98 13.18
CA LYS A 115 23.62 -12.50 12.50
C LYS A 115 24.24 -11.30 13.20
N GLU A 116 23.46 -10.53 13.93
CA GLU A 116 23.92 -9.40 14.75
C GLU A 116 24.30 -9.80 16.20
N GLY A 117 24.29 -11.11 16.50
CA GLY A 117 24.66 -11.65 17.82
C GLY A 117 23.57 -11.56 18.87
N GLU A 118 22.31 -11.28 18.49
CA GLU A 118 21.20 -11.06 19.39
C GLU A 118 20.17 -12.19 19.34
N GLY A 119 19.47 -12.42 20.45
CA GLY A 119 18.36 -13.38 20.57
C GLY A 119 17.00 -12.75 20.26
N VAL A 120 16.08 -13.60 19.79
CA VAL A 120 14.67 -13.23 19.61
C VAL A 120 13.81 -14.13 20.50
N PHE A 121 13.07 -13.57 21.41
CA PHE A 121 12.15 -14.28 22.32
C PHE A 121 10.67 -14.01 22.00
N SER A 122 10.39 -12.90 21.32
CA SER A 122 9.08 -12.51 20.84
C SER A 122 9.27 -11.61 19.62
N ILE A 123 8.40 -11.73 18.61
CA ILE A 123 8.41 -10.87 17.44
C ILE A 123 7.00 -10.72 16.89
N ASN A 124 6.65 -9.52 16.45
CA ASN A 124 5.34 -9.19 15.91
C ASN A 124 5.42 -8.96 14.40
N PRO A 125 5.18 -9.99 13.56
CA PRO A 125 5.15 -9.83 12.12
C PRO A 125 3.92 -9.01 11.69
N VAL A 126 4.12 -8.05 10.78
CA VAL A 126 3.04 -7.25 10.21
C VAL A 126 2.79 -7.69 8.78
N VAL A 127 1.61 -8.27 8.54
CA VAL A 127 1.21 -8.80 7.23
C VAL A 127 -0.19 -8.31 6.87
N GLY A 128 -0.31 -7.57 5.76
CA GLY A 128 -1.58 -7.14 5.17
C GLY A 128 -2.02 -8.01 3.99
N GLU A 129 -3.28 -7.88 3.58
CA GLU A 129 -3.81 -8.72 2.51
C GLU A 129 -4.95 -8.07 1.72
N CYS A 130 -5.08 -8.51 0.46
CA CYS A 130 -6.28 -8.35 -0.33
C CYS A 130 -6.67 -9.68 -0.97
N ASN A 131 -7.97 -9.91 -1.15
CA ASN A 131 -8.47 -11.15 -1.75
C ASN A 131 -8.33 -11.14 -3.28
N ASP A 132 -7.52 -12.05 -3.82
CA ASP A 132 -7.25 -12.17 -5.25
C ASP A 132 -7.98 -13.35 -5.93
N SER A 133 -8.95 -13.99 -5.25
CA SER A 133 -9.59 -15.24 -5.67
C SER A 133 -10.36 -15.18 -7.00
N ARG A 134 -10.65 -14.02 -7.54
CA ARG A 134 -11.30 -13.91 -8.86
C ARG A 134 -10.33 -14.17 -10.02
N ILE A 135 -9.04 -13.91 -9.82
CA ILE A 135 -8.00 -14.09 -10.82
C ILE A 135 -7.07 -15.24 -10.45
N ASN A 136 -6.87 -15.48 -9.15
CA ASN A 136 -5.95 -16.46 -8.59
C ASN A 136 -6.66 -17.65 -7.98
N GLU A 137 -6.19 -18.88 -8.22
CA GLU A 137 -6.61 -20.07 -7.49
C GLU A 137 -6.06 -20.03 -6.06
N ILE A 138 -6.70 -19.20 -5.23
CA ILE A 138 -6.21 -18.78 -3.91
C ILE A 138 -6.03 -19.95 -2.92
N CYS A 139 -6.82 -21.04 -3.08
CA CYS A 139 -6.79 -22.20 -2.19
C CYS A 139 -5.47 -22.97 -2.26
N ASN A 140 -4.71 -22.83 -3.35
CA ASN A 140 -3.40 -23.49 -3.49
C ASN A 140 -2.32 -22.87 -2.59
N ARG A 141 -2.52 -21.65 -2.08
CA ARG A 141 -1.65 -20.99 -1.10
C ARG A 141 -0.16 -21.07 -1.48
N VAL A 142 0.16 -20.71 -2.72
CA VAL A 142 1.47 -20.92 -3.34
C VAL A 142 2.56 -19.96 -2.87
N VAL A 143 2.21 -18.83 -2.26
CA VAL A 143 3.18 -17.87 -1.74
C VAL A 143 3.69 -18.33 -0.37
N GLY A 144 5.01 -18.40 -0.20
CA GLY A 144 5.66 -18.94 1.00
C GLY A 144 6.95 -18.22 1.35
N GLU A 145 7.79 -18.90 2.14
CA GLU A 145 9.07 -18.37 2.63
C GLU A 145 10.00 -17.93 1.50
N LYS A 146 10.10 -18.75 0.43
CA LYS A 146 10.94 -18.46 -0.73
C LYS A 146 10.58 -17.12 -1.39
N GLU A 147 9.29 -16.87 -1.60
CA GLU A 147 8.80 -15.65 -2.22
C GLU A 147 9.02 -14.45 -1.30
N LEU A 148 8.84 -14.60 0.02
CA LEU A 148 9.11 -13.53 0.98
C LEU A 148 10.60 -13.15 0.98
N TYR A 149 11.48 -14.13 1.07
CA TYR A 149 12.94 -13.89 1.11
C TYR A 149 13.41 -13.23 -0.19
N HIS A 150 12.93 -13.74 -1.33
CA HIS A 150 13.24 -13.13 -2.62
C HIS A 150 12.78 -11.65 -2.69
N ALA A 151 11.56 -11.35 -2.24
CA ALA A 151 11.06 -9.97 -2.22
C ALA A 151 11.90 -9.06 -1.31
N LEU A 152 12.35 -9.56 -0.14
CA LEU A 152 13.22 -8.82 0.77
C LEU A 152 14.61 -8.54 0.17
N GLU A 153 15.18 -9.53 -0.54
CA GLU A 153 16.48 -9.41 -1.22
C GLU A 153 16.44 -8.45 -2.41
N GLN A 154 15.31 -8.41 -3.12
CA GLN A 154 15.10 -7.53 -4.27
C GLN A 154 14.55 -6.13 -3.90
N ALA A 155 14.44 -5.82 -2.60
CA ALA A 155 13.91 -4.53 -2.17
C ALA A 155 14.84 -3.38 -2.55
N ASP A 156 14.32 -2.43 -3.32
CA ASP A 156 15.04 -1.26 -3.84
C ASP A 156 14.18 0.01 -3.75
N THR A 157 14.80 1.14 -4.02
CA THR A 157 14.15 2.46 -4.09
C THR A 157 13.36 2.66 -5.39
N ASP A 158 13.74 2.01 -6.48
CA ASP A 158 12.94 1.97 -7.71
C ASP A 158 12.30 0.59 -7.88
N PHE A 159 10.98 0.55 -7.89
CA PHE A 159 10.18 -0.67 -8.00
C PHE A 159 9.04 -0.50 -9.01
N ALA A 160 8.58 -1.60 -9.58
CA ALA A 160 7.44 -1.59 -10.48
C ALA A 160 6.11 -1.47 -9.73
N GLU A 161 5.09 -0.95 -10.41
CA GLU A 161 3.71 -0.80 -9.93
C GLU A 161 2.75 -1.63 -10.80
N GLY A 162 1.48 -1.73 -10.40
CA GLY A 162 0.44 -2.46 -11.13
C GLY A 162 0.33 -3.94 -10.73
N ASP A 163 0.24 -4.81 -11.72
CA ASP A 163 -0.01 -6.24 -11.58
C ASP A 163 1.25 -7.03 -11.19
N ILE A 164 1.90 -6.62 -10.11
CA ILE A 164 3.15 -7.19 -9.60
C ILE A 164 3.04 -7.57 -8.12
N GLY A 165 3.78 -8.58 -7.67
CA GLY A 165 3.79 -9.01 -6.27
C GLY A 165 2.39 -9.28 -5.73
N ALA A 166 2.05 -8.72 -4.59
CA ALA A 166 0.72 -8.83 -3.98
C ALA A 166 -0.41 -8.22 -4.84
N GLY A 167 -0.09 -7.37 -5.81
CA GLY A 167 -1.06 -6.74 -6.72
C GLY A 167 -1.41 -7.58 -7.95
N THR A 168 -0.76 -8.74 -8.15
CA THR A 168 -0.88 -9.53 -9.38
C THR A 168 -2.32 -9.98 -9.67
N GLY A 169 -3.08 -10.42 -8.65
CA GLY A 169 -4.45 -10.93 -8.82
C GLY A 169 -5.54 -9.96 -8.37
N THR A 170 -5.25 -8.71 -8.02
CA THR A 170 -6.22 -7.78 -7.46
C THR A 170 -7.05 -7.05 -8.52
N ILE A 171 -8.27 -6.63 -8.12
CA ILE A 171 -9.25 -5.93 -8.96
C ILE A 171 -9.68 -4.67 -8.24
N CYS A 172 -9.62 -3.52 -8.94
CA CYS A 172 -10.01 -2.24 -8.36
C CYS A 172 -11.03 -1.55 -9.26
N TYR A 173 -12.17 -1.17 -8.71
CA TYR A 173 -13.30 -0.59 -9.46
C TYR A 173 -13.75 -1.45 -10.66
N GLY A 174 -13.72 -2.79 -10.52
CA GLY A 174 -14.07 -3.70 -11.62
C GLY A 174 -13.06 -3.73 -12.77
N LEU A 175 -11.97 -3.00 -12.67
CA LEU A 175 -10.81 -3.01 -13.57
C LEU A 175 -9.64 -3.74 -12.90
N LYS A 176 -8.54 -3.92 -13.61
CA LYS A 176 -7.33 -4.48 -13.00
C LYS A 176 -6.79 -3.52 -11.94
N GLY A 177 -6.66 -4.00 -10.71
CA GLY A 177 -5.99 -3.35 -9.60
C GLY A 177 -4.50 -3.68 -9.53
N GLY A 178 -3.85 -3.34 -8.42
CA GLY A 178 -2.42 -3.63 -8.28
C GLY A 178 -1.76 -2.96 -7.10
N ILE A 179 -0.42 -2.92 -7.16
CA ILE A 179 0.40 -2.08 -6.29
C ILE A 179 0.50 -0.70 -6.92
N GLY A 180 0.27 0.32 -6.12
CA GLY A 180 0.47 1.71 -6.54
C GLY A 180 1.13 2.54 -5.46
N SER A 181 1.79 3.61 -5.83
CA SER A 181 2.51 4.45 -4.90
C SER A 181 2.44 5.91 -5.30
N ALA A 182 2.62 6.80 -4.34
CA ALA A 182 2.81 8.23 -4.55
C ALA A 182 3.53 8.85 -3.34
N SER A 183 4.06 10.06 -3.51
CA SER A 183 4.63 10.83 -2.40
C SER A 183 4.28 12.31 -2.50
N ARG A 184 4.36 13.00 -1.36
CA ARG A 184 4.20 14.45 -1.24
C ARG A 184 5.30 15.02 -0.37
N THR A 185 5.78 16.19 -0.72
CA THR A 185 6.77 16.91 0.09
C THR A 185 6.12 18.07 0.86
N LEU A 186 6.61 18.28 2.07
CA LEU A 186 6.21 19.35 2.99
C LEU A 186 7.43 20.12 3.43
N VAL A 187 7.32 21.45 3.61
CA VAL A 187 8.42 22.28 4.11
C VAL A 187 8.05 22.84 5.48
N LEU A 188 8.78 22.42 6.51
CA LEU A 188 8.63 22.91 7.87
C LEU A 188 9.99 23.42 8.37
N ASP A 189 10.02 24.65 8.89
CA ASP A 189 11.26 25.32 9.37
C ASP A 189 12.41 25.28 8.35
N GLY A 190 12.08 25.43 7.05
CA GLY A 190 13.05 25.40 5.95
C GLY A 190 13.60 24.03 5.58
N LYS A 191 13.14 22.95 6.23
CA LYS A 191 13.49 21.57 5.92
C LYS A 191 12.35 20.88 5.17
N THR A 192 12.72 20.17 4.10
CA THR A 192 11.77 19.35 3.35
C THR A 192 11.59 17.97 4.00
N TYR A 193 10.35 17.57 4.19
CA TYR A 193 9.95 16.25 4.65
C TYR A 193 9.06 15.58 3.61
N THR A 194 8.98 14.26 3.66
CA THR A 194 8.24 13.46 2.70
C THR A 194 7.16 12.64 3.41
N ILE A 195 5.97 12.59 2.81
CA ILE A 195 4.96 11.57 3.06
C ILE A 195 4.89 10.68 1.82
N GLY A 196 5.21 9.42 1.97
CA GLY A 196 5.13 8.41 0.91
C GLY A 196 4.04 7.39 1.23
N VAL A 197 3.31 6.96 0.20
CA VAL A 197 2.24 5.97 0.32
C VAL A 197 2.44 4.85 -0.68
N LEU A 198 2.16 3.62 -0.24
CA LEU A 198 1.99 2.45 -1.10
C LEU A 198 0.63 1.82 -0.80
N VAL A 199 -0.10 1.44 -1.85
CA VAL A 199 -1.37 0.73 -1.73
C VAL A 199 -1.31 -0.62 -2.44
N GLN A 200 -2.03 -1.60 -1.90
CA GLN A 200 -2.50 -2.78 -2.61
C GLN A 200 -4.00 -2.60 -2.80
N SER A 201 -4.44 -2.28 -4.02
CA SER A 201 -5.83 -1.91 -4.32
C SER A 201 -6.65 -3.09 -4.83
N ASN A 202 -7.78 -3.36 -4.18
CA ASN A 202 -8.70 -4.45 -4.55
C ASN A 202 -10.13 -4.13 -4.07
N PHE A 203 -10.70 -3.00 -4.48
CA PHE A 203 -11.97 -2.50 -3.94
C PHE A 203 -12.76 -1.69 -4.98
N GLY A 204 -13.99 -1.32 -4.65
CA GLY A 204 -14.82 -0.37 -5.36
C GLY A 204 -15.64 -0.95 -6.51
N ALA A 205 -16.77 -0.30 -6.80
CA ALA A 205 -17.60 -0.60 -7.95
C ALA A 205 -17.30 0.38 -9.10
N THR A 206 -17.26 -0.10 -10.33
CA THR A 206 -16.86 0.70 -11.51
C THR A 206 -17.63 2.01 -11.62
N ARG A 207 -18.95 2.01 -11.36
CA ARG A 207 -19.81 3.20 -11.45
C ARG A 207 -19.35 4.35 -10.58
N ASP A 208 -18.72 4.05 -9.45
CA ASP A 208 -18.37 5.03 -8.42
C ASP A 208 -17.00 5.69 -8.68
N LEU A 209 -16.17 5.12 -9.58
CA LEU A 209 -14.81 5.62 -9.84
C LEU A 209 -14.80 7.10 -10.25
N LYS A 210 -14.02 7.86 -9.52
CA LYS A 210 -13.69 9.28 -9.82
C LYS A 210 -12.19 9.44 -10.05
N ILE A 211 -11.83 10.29 -10.99
CA ILE A 211 -10.46 10.69 -11.27
C ILE A 211 -10.40 12.21 -11.18
N SER A 212 -9.64 12.74 -10.21
CA SER A 212 -9.56 14.19 -9.96
C SER A 212 -10.96 14.84 -9.84
N GLY A 213 -11.86 14.17 -9.10
CA GLY A 213 -13.25 14.59 -8.89
C GLY A 213 -14.23 14.36 -10.05
N LYS A 214 -13.75 13.97 -11.25
CA LYS A 214 -14.60 13.71 -12.43
C LYS A 214 -15.15 12.27 -12.41
N PRO A 215 -16.43 12.03 -12.75
CA PRO A 215 -17.06 10.71 -12.75
C PRO A 215 -16.56 9.88 -13.94
N ALA A 216 -15.46 9.14 -13.75
CA ALA A 216 -14.87 8.27 -14.77
C ALA A 216 -15.66 6.97 -14.96
N GLY A 217 -16.20 6.44 -13.86
CA GLY A 217 -16.83 5.11 -13.84
C GLY A 217 -18.02 4.96 -14.78
N GLU A 218 -18.90 5.97 -14.85
CA GLU A 218 -20.05 5.98 -15.75
C GLU A 218 -19.60 5.88 -17.22
N LYS A 219 -18.60 6.67 -17.62
CA LYS A 219 -18.05 6.66 -18.98
C LYS A 219 -17.37 5.34 -19.32
N ILE A 220 -16.69 4.72 -18.35
CA ILE A 220 -16.11 3.38 -18.49
C ILE A 220 -17.21 2.36 -18.74
N LEU A 221 -18.28 2.36 -17.92
CA LEU A 221 -19.41 1.44 -18.08
C LEU A 221 -20.13 1.62 -19.41
N GLU A 222 -20.35 2.84 -19.87
CA GLU A 222 -20.93 3.12 -21.19
C GLU A 222 -20.07 2.50 -22.31
N ARG A 223 -18.75 2.58 -22.18
CA ARG A 223 -17.83 2.01 -23.16
C ARG A 223 -17.85 0.49 -23.14
N ILE A 224 -17.79 -0.14 -21.97
CA ILE A 224 -17.83 -1.58 -21.81
C ILE A 224 -19.17 -2.14 -22.35
N ARG A 225 -20.31 -1.50 -22.05
CA ARG A 225 -21.63 -1.94 -22.56
C ARG A 225 -21.75 -1.87 -24.08
N LYS A 226 -21.04 -0.95 -24.74
CA LYS A 226 -21.02 -0.87 -26.20
C LYS A 226 -20.20 -1.99 -26.84
N GLU A 227 -19.24 -2.54 -26.12
CA GLU A 227 -18.30 -3.55 -26.60
C GLU A 227 -18.65 -4.97 -26.13
N GLU A 228 -19.25 -5.10 -24.95
CA GLU A 228 -19.52 -6.38 -24.29
C GLU A 228 -20.91 -6.37 -23.61
N CYS A 229 -21.64 -7.48 -23.65
CA CYS A 229 -22.83 -7.70 -22.82
C CYS A 229 -22.39 -8.16 -21.41
N GLY A 230 -22.14 -7.24 -20.47
CA GLY A 230 -21.56 -7.59 -19.15
C GLY A 230 -22.21 -6.88 -17.96
N SER A 231 -22.20 -7.54 -16.79
CA SER A 231 -22.78 -7.09 -15.53
C SER A 231 -21.85 -6.17 -14.74
N SER A 232 -22.43 -5.20 -14.01
CA SER A 232 -21.68 -4.36 -13.05
C SER A 232 -21.29 -5.19 -11.81
N ALA A 233 -20.02 -5.14 -11.39
CA ALA A 233 -19.57 -5.76 -10.15
C ALA A 233 -20.01 -4.95 -8.92
N GLU A 234 -20.47 -5.64 -7.85
CA GLU A 234 -20.71 -5.06 -6.53
C GLU A 234 -19.39 -4.75 -5.83
N ASP A 235 -19.40 -3.76 -4.93
CA ASP A 235 -18.25 -3.41 -4.08
C ASP A 235 -18.03 -4.51 -3.02
N ARG A 236 -17.13 -5.43 -3.32
CA ARG A 236 -16.64 -6.48 -2.42
C ARG A 236 -15.13 -6.56 -2.54
N GLY A 237 -14.42 -5.86 -1.68
CA GLY A 237 -12.98 -5.82 -1.83
C GLY A 237 -12.24 -5.35 -0.60
N SER A 238 -10.99 -4.97 -0.77
CA SER A 238 -10.12 -4.50 0.30
C SER A 238 -9.07 -3.54 -0.26
N ILE A 239 -8.52 -2.69 0.59
CA ILE A 239 -7.30 -1.94 0.29
C ILE A 239 -6.38 -1.95 1.50
N MET A 240 -5.12 -2.33 1.27
CA MET A 240 -4.04 -2.06 2.22
C MET A 240 -3.38 -0.75 1.85
N THR A 241 -3.19 0.12 2.83
CA THR A 241 -2.46 1.38 2.69
C THR A 241 -1.30 1.41 3.66
N VAL A 242 -0.08 1.55 3.16
CA VAL A 242 1.12 1.77 3.97
C VAL A 242 1.61 3.19 3.74
N LEU A 243 1.71 3.97 4.82
CA LEU A 243 2.22 5.34 4.82
C LEU A 243 3.56 5.37 5.54
N ALA A 244 4.60 5.86 4.87
CA ALA A 244 5.89 6.17 5.45
C ALA A 244 6.10 7.68 5.48
N THR A 245 6.86 8.17 6.46
CA THR A 245 7.26 9.58 6.51
C THR A 245 8.58 9.74 7.26
N ASP A 246 9.33 10.79 6.94
CA ASP A 246 10.45 11.28 7.73
C ASP A 246 10.09 12.51 8.60
N LEU A 247 8.79 12.86 8.66
CA LEU A 247 8.31 13.84 9.62
C LEU A 247 8.54 13.38 11.06
N PRO A 248 9.07 14.25 11.94
CA PRO A 248 9.11 13.96 13.37
C PRO A 248 7.71 14.06 13.94
N VAL A 249 7.07 12.91 14.11
CA VAL A 249 5.72 12.78 14.65
C VAL A 249 5.69 11.75 15.76
N SER A 250 4.81 11.96 16.77
CA SER A 250 4.49 10.92 17.73
C SER A 250 3.55 9.88 17.09
N GLU A 251 3.41 8.71 17.73
CA GLU A 251 2.47 7.67 17.33
C GLU A 251 1.01 8.19 17.25
N ARG A 252 0.62 9.07 18.19
CA ARG A 252 -0.69 9.73 18.18
C ARG A 252 -0.86 10.68 16.98
N GLN A 253 0.15 11.45 16.63
CA GLN A 253 0.10 12.33 15.44
C GLN A 253 0.06 11.48 14.16
N LEU A 254 0.87 10.44 14.09
CA LEU A 254 0.88 9.50 12.99
C LEU A 254 -0.48 8.81 12.82
N TYR A 255 -1.11 8.36 13.92
CA TYR A 255 -2.48 7.82 13.91
C TYR A 255 -3.48 8.79 13.28
N ARG A 256 -3.39 10.09 13.60
CA ARG A 256 -4.24 11.12 13.01
C ARG A 256 -3.97 11.30 11.52
N ILE A 257 -2.72 11.18 11.08
CA ILE A 257 -2.33 11.30 9.66
C ILE A 257 -2.87 10.10 8.88
N ILE A 258 -2.62 8.86 9.32
CA ILE A 258 -3.06 7.67 8.58
C ILE A 258 -4.58 7.56 8.47
N ARG A 259 -5.34 8.10 9.39
CA ARG A 259 -6.81 8.19 9.28
C ARG A 259 -7.26 9.01 8.07
N ARG A 260 -6.44 9.95 7.56
CA ARG A 260 -6.75 10.76 6.35
C ARG A 260 -6.53 9.97 5.07
N CYS A 261 -5.89 8.83 5.12
CA CYS A 261 -5.85 7.89 4.00
C CYS A 261 -7.28 7.51 3.54
N GLY A 262 -8.23 7.36 4.47
CA GLY A 262 -9.65 7.15 4.15
C GLY A 262 -10.28 8.28 3.32
N VAL A 263 -9.82 9.52 3.48
CA VAL A 263 -10.25 10.65 2.64
C VAL A 263 -9.74 10.47 1.21
N GLY A 264 -8.47 10.04 1.03
CA GLY A 264 -7.91 9.75 -0.29
C GLY A 264 -8.66 8.61 -1.00
N ILE A 265 -9.02 7.55 -0.27
CA ILE A 265 -9.87 6.47 -0.78
C ILE A 265 -11.23 7.03 -1.23
N ALA A 266 -11.89 7.83 -0.40
CA ALA A 266 -13.20 8.43 -0.71
C ALA A 266 -13.15 9.38 -1.92
N ARG A 267 -12.03 10.08 -2.15
CA ARG A 267 -11.83 10.94 -3.33
C ARG A 267 -11.87 10.16 -4.64
N THR A 268 -11.47 8.88 -4.63
CA THR A 268 -11.60 8.00 -5.81
C THR A 268 -13.03 7.46 -6.02
N GLY A 269 -13.97 7.81 -5.11
CA GLY A 269 -15.39 7.49 -5.22
C GLY A 269 -15.88 6.37 -4.30
N ALA A 270 -15.02 5.72 -3.55
CA ALA A 270 -15.40 4.65 -2.63
C ALA A 270 -16.16 5.16 -1.41
N TYR A 271 -17.15 4.39 -0.95
CA TYR A 271 -17.93 4.64 0.27
C TYR A 271 -17.65 3.62 1.38
N THR A 272 -16.66 2.73 1.18
CA THR A 272 -16.25 1.70 2.15
C THR A 272 -17.41 0.78 2.53
N GLY A 273 -17.70 -0.18 1.64
CA GLY A 273 -18.83 -1.12 1.80
C GLY A 273 -18.59 -2.15 2.91
N HIS A 274 -19.66 -2.73 3.45
CA HIS A 274 -19.62 -3.71 4.55
C HIS A 274 -18.63 -4.86 4.34
N GLY A 275 -18.52 -5.39 3.13
CA GLY A 275 -17.64 -6.51 2.77
C GLY A 275 -16.22 -6.10 2.39
N SER A 276 -15.83 -4.85 2.62
CA SER A 276 -14.52 -4.30 2.28
C SER A 276 -13.61 -4.20 3.51
N GLY A 277 -12.30 -4.38 3.32
CA GLY A 277 -11.29 -4.23 4.37
C GLY A 277 -10.34 -3.07 4.06
N GLU A 278 -10.54 -1.91 4.71
CA GLU A 278 -9.67 -0.75 4.57
C GLU A 278 -8.78 -0.63 5.80
N ILE A 279 -7.52 -1.01 5.64
CA ILE A 279 -6.54 -1.02 6.74
C ILE A 279 -5.35 -0.15 6.37
N MET A 280 -5.00 0.75 7.28
CA MET A 280 -3.90 1.70 7.15
C MET A 280 -2.84 1.40 8.19
N ILE A 281 -1.58 1.32 7.76
CA ILE A 281 -0.41 1.16 8.61
C ILE A 281 0.52 2.32 8.31
N GLY A 282 0.99 3.02 9.33
CA GLY A 282 1.95 4.11 9.15
C GLY A 282 3.16 3.97 10.04
N PHE A 283 4.31 4.46 9.57
CA PHE A 283 5.53 4.57 10.37
C PHE A 283 6.32 5.84 10.02
N THR A 284 7.11 6.32 10.99
CA THR A 284 8.06 7.39 10.75
C THR A 284 9.49 6.91 10.88
N THR A 285 10.38 7.39 9.99
CA THR A 285 11.82 7.14 10.08
C THR A 285 12.56 8.13 10.98
N ALA A 286 11.88 9.23 11.39
CA ALA A 286 12.48 10.28 12.21
C ALA A 286 12.68 9.88 13.68
N ASN A 287 11.77 9.06 14.21
CA ASN A 287 11.83 8.61 15.60
C ASN A 287 12.01 7.09 15.66
N ARG A 288 12.99 6.64 16.41
CA ARG A 288 13.35 5.23 16.57
C ARG A 288 13.48 4.88 18.05
N VAL A 289 13.00 3.71 18.43
CA VAL A 289 13.17 3.12 19.76
C VAL A 289 14.32 2.12 19.71
N ASP A 290 15.43 2.44 20.41
CA ASP A 290 16.61 1.58 20.46
C ASP A 290 16.50 0.62 21.64
N THR A 291 16.30 -0.67 21.35
CA THR A 291 16.12 -1.71 22.39
C THR A 291 17.40 -1.96 23.21
N LYS A 292 18.55 -1.47 22.74
CA LYS A 292 19.84 -1.56 23.45
C LYS A 292 20.18 -0.31 24.25
N SER A 293 19.33 0.72 24.20
CA SER A 293 19.55 1.94 25.00
C SER A 293 19.56 1.61 26.49
N THR A 294 20.53 2.16 27.20
CA THR A 294 20.60 2.10 28.66
C THR A 294 19.89 3.28 29.33
N CYS A 295 19.37 4.22 28.53
CA CYS A 295 18.60 5.36 29.03
C CYS A 295 17.20 4.93 29.42
N GLU A 296 16.76 5.29 30.63
CA GLU A 296 15.40 5.02 31.11
C GLU A 296 14.35 6.00 30.54
N VAL A 297 14.81 7.11 29.93
CA VAL A 297 13.96 8.15 29.35
C VAL A 297 14.30 8.31 27.87
N GLU A 298 13.31 8.16 27.01
CA GLU A 298 13.41 8.40 25.58
C GLU A 298 12.87 9.77 25.19
N VAL A 299 13.49 10.39 24.16
CA VAL A 299 13.06 11.67 23.60
C VAL A 299 12.44 11.45 22.23
N CYS A 300 11.19 11.86 22.05
CA CYS A 300 10.49 11.82 20.78
C CYS A 300 10.31 13.23 20.24
N ALA A 301 10.87 13.50 19.05
CA ALA A 301 10.62 14.75 18.32
C ALA A 301 9.22 14.73 17.70
N ARG A 302 8.54 15.89 17.73
CA ARG A 302 7.21 16.02 17.12
C ARG A 302 6.97 17.40 16.52
N ILE A 303 6.16 17.46 15.45
CA ILE A 303 5.71 18.72 14.90
C ILE A 303 4.66 19.38 15.83
N LYS A 304 4.48 20.68 15.72
CA LYS A 304 3.38 21.38 16.38
C LYS A 304 2.04 20.98 15.80
N GLU A 305 1.00 20.87 16.63
CA GLU A 305 -0.35 20.45 16.19
C GLU A 305 -0.95 21.37 15.11
N GLU A 306 -0.63 22.66 15.15
CA GLU A 306 -1.11 23.64 14.18
C GLU A 306 -0.55 23.40 12.77
N LYS A 307 0.55 22.62 12.65
CA LYS A 307 1.19 22.29 11.39
C LYS A 307 0.76 20.95 10.78
N ILE A 308 -0.06 20.17 11.50
CA ILE A 308 -0.42 18.81 11.10
C ILE A 308 -1.37 18.76 9.88
N ASN A 309 -2.09 19.86 9.58
CA ASN A 309 -3.05 19.89 8.47
C ASN A 309 -2.39 19.66 7.11
N GLU A 310 -1.18 20.18 6.91
CA GLU A 310 -0.40 19.92 5.68
C GLU A 310 -0.13 18.41 5.50
N ALA A 311 0.22 17.70 6.59
CA ALA A 311 0.41 16.26 6.55
C ALA A 311 -0.91 15.49 6.31
N PHE A 312 -2.04 16.01 6.78
CA PHE A 312 -3.36 15.43 6.51
C PHE A 312 -3.73 15.52 5.04
N GLU A 313 -3.53 16.68 4.44
CA GLU A 313 -3.83 16.91 3.03
C GLU A 313 -2.89 16.09 2.14
N ALA A 314 -1.57 16.14 2.41
CA ALA A 314 -0.57 15.37 1.71
C ALA A 314 -0.84 13.84 1.73
N ALA A 315 -1.26 13.30 2.88
CA ALA A 315 -1.63 11.88 2.99
C ALA A 315 -2.85 11.53 2.12
N ALA A 316 -3.89 12.37 2.12
CA ALA A 316 -5.08 12.16 1.30
C ALA A 316 -4.77 12.22 -0.20
N GLU A 317 -3.97 13.19 -0.64
CA GLU A 317 -3.54 13.33 -2.03
C GLU A 317 -2.67 12.15 -2.49
N ALA A 318 -1.70 11.75 -1.67
CA ALA A 318 -0.82 10.62 -2.01
C ALA A 318 -1.59 9.30 -2.13
N VAL A 319 -2.60 9.07 -1.29
CA VAL A 319 -3.46 7.86 -1.39
C VAL A 319 -4.31 7.89 -2.64
N GLU A 320 -4.97 9.01 -2.96
CA GLU A 320 -5.76 9.15 -4.19
C GLU A 320 -4.90 8.84 -5.42
N GLU A 321 -3.70 9.43 -5.51
CA GLU A 321 -2.80 9.19 -6.63
C GLU A 321 -2.26 7.75 -6.66
N ALA A 322 -1.89 7.17 -5.51
CA ALA A 322 -1.40 5.80 -5.43
C ALA A 322 -2.44 4.78 -5.92
N ILE A 323 -3.72 4.97 -5.58
CA ILE A 323 -4.82 4.13 -6.09
C ILE A 323 -4.91 4.22 -7.61
N LEU A 324 -4.91 5.42 -8.17
CA LEU A 324 -4.98 5.62 -9.62
C LEU A 324 -3.74 5.06 -10.32
N ASN A 325 -2.56 5.21 -9.73
CA ASN A 325 -1.32 4.62 -10.25
C ASN A 325 -1.39 3.09 -10.27
N SER A 326 -1.93 2.45 -9.24
CA SER A 326 -2.09 0.99 -9.19
C SER A 326 -2.92 0.43 -10.35
N MET A 327 -3.92 1.21 -10.80
CA MET A 327 -4.84 0.82 -11.88
C MET A 327 -4.31 1.13 -13.27
N VAL A 328 -3.61 2.25 -13.43
CA VAL A 328 -3.11 2.70 -14.73
C VAL A 328 -1.82 2.00 -15.15
N THR A 329 -1.04 1.51 -14.20
CA THR A 329 0.20 0.76 -14.46
C THR A 329 -0.05 -0.75 -14.61
N ALA A 330 -1.21 -1.24 -14.16
CA ALA A 330 -1.58 -2.64 -14.27
C ALA A 330 -1.98 -3.01 -15.70
N LYS A 331 -1.59 -4.21 -16.13
CA LYS A 331 -1.99 -4.78 -17.42
C LYS A 331 -3.30 -5.56 -17.27
N GLU A 332 -4.06 -5.64 -18.34
CA GLU A 332 -5.26 -6.48 -18.41
C GLU A 332 -4.98 -7.92 -17.96
N LYS A 333 -5.94 -8.52 -17.23
CA LYS A 333 -5.94 -9.95 -16.91
C LYS A 333 -7.33 -10.56 -17.07
N ARG A 334 -7.36 -11.89 -17.28
CA ARG A 334 -8.58 -12.68 -17.26
C ARG A 334 -8.77 -13.34 -15.90
N GLY A 335 -10.00 -13.32 -15.42
CA GLY A 335 -10.40 -14.05 -14.23
C GLY A 335 -10.53 -15.56 -14.49
N LEU A 336 -10.63 -16.33 -13.41
CA LEU A 336 -10.86 -17.78 -13.45
C LEU A 336 -12.22 -18.13 -14.09
N ASP A 337 -13.19 -17.21 -14.02
CA ASP A 337 -14.50 -17.26 -14.67
C ASP A 337 -14.50 -16.80 -16.13
N GLY A 338 -13.33 -16.44 -16.66
CA GLY A 338 -13.16 -15.88 -18.01
C GLY A 338 -13.45 -14.39 -18.14
N ALA A 339 -13.90 -13.71 -17.09
CA ALA A 339 -14.13 -12.26 -17.08
C ALA A 339 -12.84 -11.50 -17.41
N ARG A 340 -12.98 -10.38 -18.14
CA ARG A 340 -11.87 -9.54 -18.55
C ARG A 340 -11.73 -8.34 -17.63
N TYR A 341 -10.61 -8.24 -16.92
CA TYR A 341 -10.26 -7.10 -16.08
C TYR A 341 -9.28 -6.19 -16.82
N ARG A 342 -9.84 -5.14 -17.43
CA ARG A 342 -9.12 -4.19 -18.31
C ARG A 342 -8.24 -3.25 -17.48
N SER A 343 -7.17 -2.72 -18.09
CA SER A 343 -6.38 -1.64 -17.50
C SER A 343 -7.13 -0.30 -17.55
N LEU A 344 -6.98 0.53 -16.53
CA LEU A 344 -7.49 1.91 -16.58
C LEU A 344 -6.80 2.72 -17.71
N ALA A 345 -5.54 2.43 -18.02
CA ALA A 345 -4.79 3.07 -19.10
C ALA A 345 -5.51 3.01 -20.46
N GLU A 346 -6.15 1.87 -20.76
CA GLU A 346 -6.88 1.67 -22.00
C GLU A 346 -7.97 2.73 -22.24
N PHE A 347 -8.65 3.16 -21.18
CA PHE A 347 -9.68 4.20 -21.27
C PHE A 347 -9.08 5.59 -21.34
N LEU A 348 -7.98 5.84 -20.62
CA LEU A 348 -7.33 7.15 -20.59
C LEU A 348 -6.60 7.49 -21.89
N GLU A 349 -6.25 6.51 -22.69
CA GLU A 349 -5.66 6.69 -24.03
C GLU A 349 -6.69 7.15 -25.08
N ILE A 350 -7.99 7.08 -24.77
CA ILE A 350 -9.05 7.57 -25.66
C ILE A 350 -9.05 9.12 -25.63
N PRO A 351 -8.86 9.79 -26.79
CA PRO A 351 -8.84 11.25 -26.82
C PRO A 351 -10.12 11.87 -26.23
N GLY A 352 -9.94 12.75 -25.25
CA GLY A 352 -11.07 13.47 -24.63
C GLY A 352 -11.94 12.65 -23.67
N PHE A 353 -11.46 11.50 -23.19
CA PHE A 353 -12.22 10.57 -22.33
C PHE A 353 -12.86 11.26 -21.11
N LEU A 354 -12.16 12.15 -20.41
CA LEU A 354 -12.68 12.91 -19.25
C LEU A 354 -12.66 14.44 -19.44
N LYS A 355 -12.61 14.89 -20.71
CA LYS A 355 -12.75 16.31 -21.03
C LYS A 355 -14.19 16.77 -20.91
#